data_b54233a4be6d85704586b5b6d077ef6e
#
_entry.id   b54233a4be6d85704586b5b6d077ef6e
#
_cell.length_a   1.000
_cell.length_b   1.000
_cell.length_c   1.000
_cell.angle_alpha   90.00
_cell.angle_beta   90.00
_cell.angle_gamma   90.00
#
_symmetry.space_group_name_H-M   'P 1'
#
loop_
_entity.id
_entity.type
_entity.pdbx_description
1 polymer ?
#
loop_
_entity_poly.entity_id
_entity_poly.type
_entity_poly.pdbx_seq_one_letter_code
_entity_poly.pdbx_strand_id
1 'polypeptide(L)'
;MDVNNIGDIIGQGIDMLGRDMFEKNVDIPDVKIKPDLREFNMMSFTPQNIDTIIVRGYAAALAQDSLLRDVASRTAGIYYSPKKKPAVGLAKDSVVIAGIDIVGVLPKEKELLKDRLDLKFGQKISHEELDNIVGRIYGTQAYDFVTYELLGESEPYRLVLNCKKGPVHQFGVGVRADTEEIVSVLLNIGLFAHRLHGHTFNLTGKVSANPYVQLQWSCDLPKVPTLNASASVRWTDMNMLNLGSNRLNFKYLTSRQELYMSNIKWLFLDIKAGVRNEVFDIRNVLTDQIPGDYAFGQLKNDFVSLFADAGSDTFDDGYFPTRGFKAGLSYQWTFAGFPNKVRNFHTVMAEGKVVIPFGNVFSLIPSFDFRFLLGKDVPVAYFNAVGGSLEGRYVDQQMPFYGITNLSAMKNILTVYRTDMRFRVARNHYLTGIVNYARDCDRFVDYAKGLGYFGAAIEYSYDTV
;
A
#
# COMPACT_ATOMS: atom_id res chain seq x y z
N MET A 1 -0.92 -8.74 -36.31
CA MET A 1 -0.28 -8.39 -35.03
C MET A 1 0.09 -9.69 -34.38
N ASP A 2 1.36 -9.92 -34.16
CA ASP A 2 1.83 -11.17 -33.58
C ASP A 2 1.74 -11.06 -32.05
N VAL A 3 1.02 -11.98 -31.45
CA VAL A 3 0.88 -12.10 -29.98
C VAL A 3 1.97 -13.03 -29.50
N ASN A 4 3.08 -12.46 -29.03
CA ASN A 4 4.25 -13.24 -28.66
C ASN A 4 4.41 -13.45 -27.15
N ASN A 5 3.63 -12.75 -26.30
CA ASN A 5 3.70 -12.87 -24.86
C ASN A 5 2.40 -12.42 -24.17
N ILE A 6 2.28 -12.70 -22.86
CA ILE A 6 1.13 -12.34 -22.03
C ILE A 6 0.92 -10.82 -21.97
N GLY A 7 2.00 -10.02 -22.03
CA GLY A 7 1.91 -8.56 -22.04
C GLY A 7 1.19 -8.02 -23.28
N ASP A 8 1.40 -8.64 -24.44
CA ASP A 8 0.73 -8.28 -25.70
C ASP A 8 -0.78 -8.60 -25.63
N ILE A 9 -1.16 -9.70 -24.96
CA ILE A 9 -2.58 -10.07 -24.75
C ILE A 9 -3.27 -9.05 -23.85
N ILE A 10 -2.63 -8.64 -22.75
CA ILE A 10 -3.17 -7.64 -21.82
C ILE A 10 -3.28 -6.28 -22.51
N GLY A 11 -2.24 -5.88 -23.27
CA GLY A 11 -2.25 -4.65 -24.04
C GLY A 11 -3.37 -4.62 -25.09
N GLN A 12 -3.56 -5.70 -25.82
CA GLN A 12 -4.66 -5.83 -26.77
C GLN A 12 -6.04 -5.80 -26.11
N GLY A 13 -6.17 -6.41 -24.91
CA GLY A 13 -7.43 -6.36 -24.15
C GLY A 13 -7.80 -4.93 -23.73
N ILE A 14 -6.83 -4.15 -23.29
CA ILE A 14 -7.01 -2.75 -22.92
C ILE A 14 -7.32 -1.89 -24.17
N ASP A 15 -6.61 -2.12 -25.28
CA ASP A 15 -6.87 -1.42 -26.53
C ASP A 15 -8.27 -1.71 -27.08
N MET A 16 -8.76 -2.94 -26.95
CA MET A 16 -10.13 -3.30 -27.34
C MET A 16 -11.19 -2.58 -26.50
N LEU A 17 -10.97 -2.44 -25.19
CA LEU A 17 -11.89 -1.71 -24.31
C LEU A 17 -11.96 -0.21 -24.64
N GLY A 18 -10.84 0.39 -25.08
CA GLY A 18 -10.79 1.79 -25.50
C GLY A 18 -11.37 2.05 -26.90
N ARG A 19 -11.34 1.06 -27.78
CA ARG A 19 -11.65 1.21 -29.21
C ARG A 19 -13.10 1.58 -29.48
N ASP A 20 -14.03 0.96 -28.78
CA ASP A 20 -15.47 1.21 -28.94
C ASP A 20 -15.86 2.64 -28.54
N MET A 21 -15.24 3.18 -27.49
CA MET A 21 -15.40 4.58 -27.08
C MET A 21 -14.72 5.54 -28.05
N PHE A 22 -13.55 5.18 -28.55
CA PHE A 22 -12.83 5.99 -29.53
C PHE A 22 -13.61 6.10 -30.85
N GLU A 23 -14.11 4.99 -31.38
CA GLU A 23 -14.91 4.95 -32.62
C GLU A 23 -16.20 5.78 -32.52
N LYS A 24 -16.86 5.78 -31.36
CA LYS A 24 -18.04 6.60 -31.09
C LYS A 24 -17.76 8.09 -30.99
N ASN A 25 -16.59 8.46 -30.49
CA ASN A 25 -16.24 9.85 -30.22
C ASN A 25 -15.44 10.52 -31.33
N VAL A 26 -14.81 9.74 -32.21
CA VAL A 26 -13.92 10.26 -33.25
C VAL A 26 -14.65 11.09 -34.31
N ASP A 27 -15.96 10.89 -34.48
CA ASP A 27 -16.77 11.60 -35.46
C ASP A 27 -17.53 12.82 -34.92
N ILE A 28 -17.43 13.08 -33.61
CA ILE A 28 -18.07 14.23 -32.97
C ILE A 28 -17.35 15.56 -33.25
N PRO A 29 -15.98 15.66 -33.20
CA PRO A 29 -15.27 16.92 -33.37
C PRO A 29 -15.25 17.39 -34.85
N ASP A 30 -15.40 18.71 -35.05
CA ASP A 30 -15.29 19.35 -36.38
C ASP A 30 -13.84 19.31 -36.92
N VAL A 31 -12.83 19.33 -36.02
CA VAL A 31 -11.42 19.24 -36.39
C VAL A 31 -10.78 18.09 -35.64
N LYS A 32 -10.15 17.18 -36.37
CA LYS A 32 -9.47 15.99 -35.84
C LYS A 32 -7.97 16.13 -35.98
N ILE A 33 -7.26 16.23 -34.87
CA ILE A 33 -5.79 16.26 -34.84
C ILE A 33 -5.31 14.89 -34.37
N LYS A 34 -4.71 14.11 -35.27
CA LYS A 34 -4.25 12.75 -34.96
C LYS A 34 -2.75 12.64 -35.23
N PRO A 35 -1.91 12.76 -34.19
CA PRO A 35 -0.48 12.52 -34.33
C PRO A 35 -0.19 11.03 -34.61
N ASP A 36 0.88 10.75 -35.35
CA ASP A 36 1.33 9.37 -35.56
C ASP A 36 2.13 8.88 -34.34
N LEU A 37 1.50 8.02 -33.53
CA LEU A 37 2.06 7.47 -32.31
C LEU A 37 2.24 5.95 -32.37
N ARG A 38 2.28 5.34 -33.57
CA ARG A 38 2.34 3.88 -33.74
C ARG A 38 3.56 3.19 -33.11
N GLU A 39 4.63 3.92 -32.87
CA GLU A 39 5.85 3.42 -32.22
C GLU A 39 5.78 3.48 -30.68
N PHE A 40 4.76 4.12 -30.13
CA PHE A 40 4.60 4.33 -28.69
C PHE A 40 3.45 3.49 -28.15
N ASN A 41 3.61 3.03 -26.91
CA ASN A 41 2.60 2.31 -26.15
C ASN A 41 2.40 2.96 -24.77
N MET A 42 1.50 2.40 -23.96
CA MET A 42 1.19 2.91 -22.62
C MET A 42 2.41 2.95 -21.67
N MET A 43 3.51 2.26 -21.98
CA MET A 43 4.74 2.23 -21.16
C MET A 43 5.82 3.17 -21.70
N SER A 44 5.54 3.94 -22.76
CA SER A 44 6.52 4.79 -23.44
C SER A 44 6.68 6.17 -22.78
N PHE A 45 6.90 6.22 -21.46
CA PHE A 45 7.00 7.46 -20.67
C PHE A 45 8.46 7.88 -20.35
N THR A 46 9.44 7.56 -21.22
CA THR A 46 10.78 8.14 -21.05
C THR A 46 10.78 9.62 -21.46
N PRO A 47 11.65 10.49 -20.89
CA PRO A 47 11.72 11.91 -21.27
C PRO A 47 11.84 12.14 -22.77
N GLN A 48 12.68 11.34 -23.45
CA GLN A 48 12.89 11.42 -24.90
C GLN A 48 11.63 11.05 -25.69
N ASN A 49 10.89 10.04 -25.24
CA ASN A 49 9.62 9.64 -25.86
C ASN A 49 8.55 10.72 -25.67
N ILE A 50 8.46 11.30 -24.48
CA ILE A 50 7.53 12.39 -24.18
C ILE A 50 7.81 13.61 -25.08
N ASP A 51 9.07 14.03 -25.20
CA ASP A 51 9.45 15.13 -26.08
C ASP A 51 9.09 14.83 -27.56
N THR A 52 9.33 13.60 -28.01
CA THR A 52 8.97 13.18 -29.37
C THR A 52 7.46 13.19 -29.59
N ILE A 53 6.67 12.71 -28.63
CA ILE A 53 5.20 12.71 -28.68
C ILE A 53 4.67 14.15 -28.76
N ILE A 54 5.21 15.07 -27.94
CA ILE A 54 4.85 16.49 -27.98
C ILE A 54 5.14 17.12 -29.32
N VAL A 55 6.33 16.88 -29.89
CA VAL A 55 6.74 17.41 -31.21
C VAL A 55 5.82 16.88 -32.31
N ARG A 56 5.50 15.57 -32.29
CA ARG A 56 4.57 14.97 -33.27
C ARG A 56 3.16 15.54 -33.12
N GLY A 57 2.68 15.76 -31.90
CA GLY A 57 1.39 16.39 -31.62
C GLY A 57 1.33 17.82 -32.16
N TYR A 58 2.38 18.61 -31.93
CA TYR A 58 2.49 19.96 -32.46
C TYR A 58 2.52 19.99 -33.99
N ALA A 59 3.30 19.12 -34.63
CA ALA A 59 3.37 19.00 -36.09
C ALA A 59 2.01 18.61 -36.71
N ALA A 60 1.27 17.66 -36.06
CA ALA A 60 -0.06 17.26 -36.50
C ALA A 60 -1.08 18.41 -36.35
N ALA A 61 -0.97 19.24 -35.32
CA ALA A 61 -1.79 20.44 -35.16
C ALA A 61 -1.48 21.50 -36.23
N LEU A 62 -0.21 21.77 -36.52
CA LEU A 62 0.21 22.69 -37.58
C LEU A 62 -0.29 22.26 -38.97
N ALA A 63 -0.32 20.98 -39.26
CA ALA A 63 -0.89 20.44 -40.49
C ALA A 63 -2.40 20.77 -40.67
N GLN A 64 -3.11 21.07 -39.60
CA GLN A 64 -4.51 21.46 -39.60
C GLN A 64 -4.73 22.98 -39.38
N ASP A 65 -3.69 23.82 -39.49
CA ASP A 65 -3.73 25.25 -39.18
C ASP A 65 -4.83 25.99 -39.96
N SER A 66 -5.05 25.66 -41.23
CA SER A 66 -6.12 26.28 -42.05
C SER A 66 -7.52 26.00 -41.48
N LEU A 67 -7.80 24.77 -41.07
CA LEU A 67 -9.09 24.40 -40.47
C LEU A 67 -9.26 25.04 -39.08
N LEU A 68 -8.19 25.07 -38.31
CA LEU A 68 -8.21 25.74 -37.00
C LEU A 68 -8.45 27.23 -37.11
N ARG A 69 -7.90 27.91 -38.11
CA ARG A 69 -8.15 29.32 -38.41
C ARG A 69 -9.58 29.56 -38.88
N ASP A 70 -10.16 28.65 -39.69
CA ASP A 70 -11.55 28.73 -40.11
C ASP A 70 -12.49 28.62 -38.91
N VAL A 71 -12.28 27.65 -38.02
CA VAL A 71 -13.03 27.51 -36.75
C VAL A 71 -12.86 28.79 -35.91
N ALA A 72 -11.64 29.27 -35.73
CA ALA A 72 -11.38 30.50 -34.99
C ALA A 72 -12.13 31.70 -35.57
N SER A 73 -12.18 31.84 -36.90
CA SER A 73 -12.92 32.93 -37.57
C SER A 73 -14.43 32.84 -37.34
N ARG A 74 -14.98 31.63 -37.37
CA ARG A 74 -16.42 31.38 -37.12
C ARG A 74 -16.83 31.60 -35.68
N THR A 75 -15.90 31.38 -34.74
CA THR A 75 -16.12 31.54 -33.29
C THR A 75 -15.69 32.89 -32.76
N ALA A 76 -15.02 33.73 -33.54
CA ALA A 76 -14.48 35.04 -33.14
C ALA A 76 -15.54 36.03 -32.59
N GLY A 77 -16.83 35.85 -32.94
CA GLY A 77 -17.93 36.65 -32.37
C GLY A 77 -18.61 36.03 -31.14
N ILE A 78 -18.25 34.81 -30.79
CA ILE A 78 -18.80 34.08 -29.63
C ILE A 78 -17.81 34.11 -28.46
N TYR A 79 -16.99 35.13 -28.38
CA TYR A 79 -16.07 35.25 -27.26
C TYR A 79 -16.87 35.48 -25.97
N TYR A 80 -17.10 34.39 -25.25
CA TYR A 80 -17.08 34.44 -23.81
C TYR A 80 -15.64 34.87 -23.45
N SER A 81 -15.41 36.17 -23.39
CA SER A 81 -14.22 36.70 -22.74
C SER A 81 -14.30 36.14 -21.30
N PRO A 82 -13.53 35.12 -20.91
CA PRO A 82 -13.41 34.86 -19.51
C PRO A 82 -12.92 36.20 -18.97
N LYS A 83 -13.72 36.87 -18.12
CA LYS A 83 -13.20 38.00 -17.35
C LYS A 83 -11.84 37.53 -16.90
N LYS A 84 -10.74 38.09 -17.41
CA LYS A 84 -9.41 37.76 -16.94
C LYS A 84 -9.51 37.94 -15.43
N LYS A 85 -9.75 36.83 -14.73
CA LYS A 85 -9.52 36.78 -13.31
C LYS A 85 -8.08 37.27 -13.21
N PRO A 86 -7.78 38.34 -12.50
CA PRO A 86 -6.41 38.72 -12.35
C PRO A 86 -5.73 37.46 -11.86
N ALA A 87 -4.83 36.91 -12.67
CA ALA A 87 -3.95 35.88 -12.18
C ALA A 87 -3.19 36.59 -11.07
N VAL A 88 -3.61 36.35 -9.83
CA VAL A 88 -2.80 36.68 -8.66
C VAL A 88 -1.57 35.81 -8.86
N GLY A 89 -0.61 36.34 -9.62
CA GLY A 89 0.72 35.76 -9.67
C GLY A 89 1.14 35.71 -8.21
N LEU A 90 1.34 34.52 -7.66
CA LEU A 90 1.87 34.32 -6.32
C LEU A 90 3.32 34.83 -6.30
N ALA A 91 3.48 36.13 -6.49
CA ALA A 91 4.72 36.87 -6.28
C ALA A 91 5.05 37.03 -4.80
N LYS A 92 4.12 36.64 -3.91
CA LYS A 92 4.30 36.67 -2.46
C LYS A 92 4.41 35.25 -1.93
N ASP A 93 5.40 35.01 -1.10
CA ASP A 93 5.65 33.73 -0.42
C ASP A 93 4.49 33.31 0.53
N SER A 94 3.58 34.21 0.84
CA SER A 94 2.42 33.95 1.71
C SER A 94 1.28 34.93 1.44
N VAL A 95 0.04 34.48 1.63
CA VAL A 95 -1.20 35.26 1.45
C VAL A 95 -2.10 35.17 2.67
N VAL A 96 -2.90 36.20 2.91
CA VAL A 96 -3.91 36.21 4.00
C VAL A 96 -5.25 35.75 3.45
N ILE A 97 -5.87 34.75 4.09
CA ILE A 97 -7.15 34.18 3.70
C ILE A 97 -8.23 34.59 4.69
N ALA A 98 -9.32 35.17 4.16
CA ALA A 98 -10.50 35.60 4.94
C ALA A 98 -11.50 34.46 5.17
N GLY A 99 -11.54 33.48 4.29
CA GLY A 99 -12.50 32.38 4.37
C GLY A 99 -12.27 31.32 3.32
N ILE A 100 -12.95 30.18 3.47
CA ILE A 100 -12.86 29.03 2.57
C ILE A 100 -14.22 28.63 2.03
N ASP A 101 -14.29 28.45 0.72
CA ASP A 101 -15.41 27.81 0.04
C ASP A 101 -14.94 26.49 -0.61
N ILE A 102 -15.72 25.43 -0.40
CA ILE A 102 -15.46 24.14 -1.01
C ILE A 102 -16.60 23.84 -1.97
N VAL A 103 -16.27 23.65 -3.23
CA VAL A 103 -17.21 23.45 -4.34
C VAL A 103 -17.08 22.02 -4.86
N GLY A 104 -18.18 21.43 -5.36
CA GLY A 104 -18.18 20.07 -5.89
C GLY A 104 -18.33 18.97 -4.84
N VAL A 105 -18.62 19.32 -3.59
CA VAL A 105 -18.80 18.42 -2.46
C VAL A 105 -20.24 18.43 -1.94
N LEU A 106 -20.67 17.34 -1.29
CA LEU A 106 -21.97 17.31 -0.62
C LEU A 106 -21.97 18.23 0.62
N PRO A 107 -23.13 18.83 1.00
CA PRO A 107 -23.21 19.70 2.16
C PRO A 107 -22.63 19.08 3.45
N LYS A 108 -22.91 17.81 3.71
CA LYS A 108 -22.36 17.09 4.87
C LYS A 108 -20.84 16.91 4.81
N GLU A 109 -20.30 16.67 3.63
CA GLU A 109 -18.85 16.53 3.41
C GLU A 109 -18.12 17.88 3.57
N LYS A 110 -18.79 18.99 3.20
CA LYS A 110 -18.22 20.33 3.30
C LYS A 110 -17.80 20.69 4.72
N GLU A 111 -18.65 20.43 5.70
CA GLU A 111 -18.34 20.70 7.11
C GLU A 111 -17.20 19.79 7.62
N LEU A 112 -17.22 18.51 7.23
CA LEU A 112 -16.19 17.56 7.61
C LEU A 112 -14.81 17.91 7.02
N LEU A 113 -14.78 18.37 5.77
CA LEU A 113 -13.54 18.84 5.13
C LEU A 113 -13.02 20.10 5.83
N LYS A 114 -13.89 21.05 6.17
CA LYS A 114 -13.49 22.26 6.91
C LYS A 114 -12.86 21.91 8.26
N ASP A 115 -13.47 21.00 9.02
CA ASP A 115 -12.96 20.54 10.31
C ASP A 115 -11.57 19.85 10.15
N ARG A 116 -11.36 19.08 9.07
CA ARG A 116 -10.07 18.41 8.81
C ARG A 116 -8.96 19.34 8.36
N LEU A 117 -9.31 20.46 7.72
CA LEU A 117 -8.31 21.38 7.19
C LEU A 117 -7.68 22.24 8.30
N ASP A 118 -8.35 22.41 9.43
CA ASP A 118 -7.89 23.19 10.61
C ASP A 118 -7.28 24.56 10.22
N LEU A 119 -7.96 25.27 9.31
CA LEU A 119 -7.49 26.55 8.79
C LEU A 119 -7.86 27.67 9.74
N LYS A 120 -6.87 28.43 10.16
CA LYS A 120 -7.04 29.67 10.93
C LYS A 120 -7.14 30.86 9.98
N PHE A 121 -8.32 31.45 9.91
CA PHE A 121 -8.55 32.64 9.07
C PHE A 121 -7.88 33.89 9.64
N GLY A 122 -7.46 34.78 8.75
CA GLY A 122 -6.77 36.02 9.12
C GLY A 122 -5.25 35.88 9.33
N GLN A 123 -4.70 34.67 9.21
CA GLN A 123 -3.25 34.43 9.24
C GLN A 123 -2.67 34.32 7.83
N LYS A 124 -1.36 34.58 7.71
CA LYS A 124 -0.64 34.37 6.47
C LYS A 124 -0.44 32.86 6.26
N ILE A 125 -0.82 32.40 5.08
CA ILE A 125 -0.65 31.00 4.64
C ILE A 125 0.34 30.99 3.49
N SER A 126 1.34 30.11 3.56
CA SER A 126 2.34 29.94 2.51
C SER A 126 1.79 29.14 1.33
N HIS A 127 2.49 29.20 0.19
CA HIS A 127 2.15 28.37 -0.96
C HIS A 127 2.25 26.87 -0.65
N GLU A 128 3.28 26.48 0.06
CA GLU A 128 3.47 25.11 0.53
C GLU A 128 2.31 24.63 1.43
N GLU A 129 1.78 25.49 2.25
CA GLU A 129 0.63 25.18 3.10
C GLU A 129 -0.66 25.02 2.29
N LEU A 130 -0.85 25.82 1.23
CA LEU A 130 -1.96 25.65 0.28
C LEU A 130 -1.86 24.33 -0.48
N ASP A 131 -0.68 23.97 -0.94
CA ASP A 131 -0.45 22.68 -1.61
C ASP A 131 -0.67 21.51 -0.66
N ASN A 132 -0.26 21.63 0.60
CA ASN A 132 -0.53 20.64 1.64
C ASN A 132 -2.03 20.49 1.95
N ILE A 133 -2.82 21.58 1.85
CA ILE A 133 -4.29 21.53 1.97
C ILE A 133 -4.89 20.70 0.83
N VAL A 134 -4.50 21.01 -0.40
CA VAL A 134 -4.92 20.24 -1.58
C VAL A 134 -4.51 18.78 -1.44
N GLY A 135 -3.26 18.51 -1.06
CA GLY A 135 -2.73 17.18 -0.85
C GLY A 135 -3.49 16.38 0.22
N ARG A 136 -3.91 17.01 1.32
CA ARG A 136 -4.73 16.38 2.37
C ARG A 136 -6.12 15.98 1.88
N ILE A 137 -6.76 16.80 1.06
CA ILE A 137 -8.07 16.47 0.48
C ILE A 137 -7.91 15.38 -0.58
N TYR A 138 -6.94 15.52 -1.47
CA TYR A 138 -6.65 14.54 -2.50
C TYR A 138 -6.26 13.17 -1.91
N GLY A 139 -5.46 13.16 -0.84
CA GLY A 139 -5.05 11.96 -0.11
C GLY A 139 -6.21 11.18 0.53
N THR A 140 -7.41 11.79 0.66
CA THR A 140 -8.61 11.04 1.07
C THR A 140 -9.10 10.07 -0.01
N GLN A 141 -8.63 10.20 -1.26
CA GLN A 141 -9.07 9.46 -2.44
C GLN A 141 -10.58 9.59 -2.77
N ALA A 142 -11.30 10.48 -2.07
CA ALA A 142 -12.71 10.73 -2.33
C ALA A 142 -12.93 11.66 -3.54
N TYR A 143 -11.88 12.31 -4.00
CA TYR A 143 -11.89 13.27 -5.10
C TYR A 143 -10.74 13.00 -6.07
N ASP A 144 -11.05 12.90 -7.36
CA ASP A 144 -10.07 12.68 -8.43
C ASP A 144 -9.32 13.96 -8.78
N PHE A 145 -9.95 15.10 -8.53
CA PHE A 145 -9.38 16.40 -8.86
C PHE A 145 -9.65 17.38 -7.72
N VAL A 146 -8.60 18.01 -7.24
CA VAL A 146 -8.68 19.07 -6.24
C VAL A 146 -7.76 20.19 -6.69
N THR A 147 -8.36 21.38 -6.91
CA THR A 147 -7.62 22.59 -7.23
C THR A 147 -8.05 23.73 -6.31
N TYR A 148 -7.24 24.76 -6.19
CA TYR A 148 -7.63 25.95 -5.46
C TYR A 148 -7.55 27.21 -6.32
N GLU A 149 -8.37 28.17 -5.97
CA GLU A 149 -8.36 29.52 -6.52
C GLU A 149 -8.43 30.52 -5.36
N LEU A 150 -7.70 31.63 -5.50
CA LEU A 150 -7.82 32.76 -4.59
C LEU A 150 -8.69 33.83 -5.25
N LEU A 151 -9.82 34.18 -4.61
CA LEU A 151 -10.73 35.19 -5.09
C LEU A 151 -10.55 36.47 -4.28
N GLY A 152 -10.43 37.59 -4.98
CA GLY A 152 -10.27 38.93 -4.43
C GLY A 152 -9.33 39.80 -5.26
N GLU A 153 -9.45 41.12 -5.18
CA GLU A 153 -8.55 42.04 -5.87
C GLU A 153 -7.32 42.36 -5.00
N SER A 154 -7.44 42.18 -3.68
CA SER A 154 -6.39 42.41 -2.68
C SER A 154 -6.61 41.52 -1.47
N GLU A 155 -5.58 41.38 -0.61
CA GLU A 155 -5.69 40.69 0.67
C GLU A 155 -6.70 41.38 1.61
N PRO A 156 -7.48 40.62 2.37
CA PRO A 156 -7.46 39.13 2.48
C PRO A 156 -8.26 38.46 1.35
N TYR A 157 -7.72 37.35 0.81
CA TYR A 157 -8.36 36.59 -0.26
C TYR A 157 -9.36 35.58 0.29
N ARG A 158 -10.28 35.12 -0.58
CA ARG A 158 -11.16 34.01 -0.32
C ARG A 158 -10.61 32.77 -1.04
N LEU A 159 -10.30 31.71 -0.30
CA LEU A 159 -9.84 30.44 -0.85
C LEU A 159 -11.03 29.62 -1.35
N VAL A 160 -11.05 29.27 -2.62
CA VAL A 160 -12.04 28.37 -3.21
C VAL A 160 -11.34 27.06 -3.58
N LEU A 161 -11.78 25.97 -2.95
CA LEU A 161 -11.33 24.63 -3.29
C LEU A 161 -12.35 23.99 -4.24
N ASN A 162 -11.92 23.69 -5.45
CA ASN A 162 -12.73 23.00 -6.44
C ASN A 162 -12.43 21.50 -6.38
N CYS A 163 -13.39 20.71 -5.91
CA CYS A 163 -13.29 19.26 -5.76
C CYS A 163 -14.18 18.58 -6.81
N LYS A 164 -13.63 17.63 -7.55
CA LYS A 164 -14.38 16.80 -8.50
C LYS A 164 -14.36 15.35 -8.01
N LYS A 165 -15.54 14.79 -7.76
CA LYS A 165 -15.69 13.38 -7.39
C LYS A 165 -15.31 12.48 -8.55
N GLY A 166 -14.53 11.46 -8.25
CA GLY A 166 -14.23 10.37 -9.15
C GLY A 166 -15.20 9.19 -9.06
N PRO A 167 -14.86 8.08 -9.74
CA PRO A 167 -15.61 6.86 -9.62
C PRO A 167 -15.53 6.33 -8.18
N VAL A 168 -16.67 5.99 -7.62
CA VAL A 168 -16.77 5.50 -6.23
C VAL A 168 -16.31 4.06 -6.08
N HIS A 169 -16.21 3.33 -7.18
CA HIS A 169 -15.82 1.92 -7.22
C HIS A 169 -14.41 1.81 -7.80
N GLN A 170 -13.64 0.90 -7.25
CA GLN A 170 -12.28 0.62 -7.69
C GLN A 170 -12.18 -0.83 -8.16
N PHE A 171 -11.46 -1.04 -9.25
CA PHE A 171 -11.03 -2.35 -9.70
C PHE A 171 -9.52 -2.34 -9.88
N GLY A 172 -8.84 -3.28 -9.27
CA GLY A 172 -7.39 -3.40 -9.31
C GLY A 172 -6.96 -4.79 -9.76
N VAL A 173 -5.96 -4.84 -10.62
CA VAL A 173 -5.26 -6.07 -11.01
C VAL A 173 -3.78 -5.87 -10.75
N GLY A 174 -3.17 -6.80 -10.03
CA GLY A 174 -1.73 -6.84 -9.81
C GLY A 174 -1.16 -8.16 -10.29
N VAL A 175 -0.01 -8.12 -10.93
CA VAL A 175 0.73 -9.32 -11.32
C VAL A 175 2.11 -9.26 -10.70
N ARG A 176 2.53 -10.37 -10.14
CA ARG A 176 3.87 -10.53 -9.56
C ARG A 176 4.49 -11.82 -10.06
N ALA A 177 5.76 -11.74 -10.45
CA ALA A 177 6.57 -12.90 -10.77
C ALA A 177 7.79 -12.94 -9.85
N ASP A 178 8.07 -14.10 -9.29
CA ASP A 178 9.24 -14.34 -8.45
C ASP A 178 9.64 -15.83 -8.49
N THR A 179 10.81 -16.12 -7.92
CA THR A 179 11.37 -17.49 -7.96
C THR A 179 10.70 -18.47 -7.00
N GLU A 180 9.83 -18.01 -6.11
CA GLU A 180 9.19 -18.86 -5.10
C GLU A 180 7.77 -19.26 -5.49
N GLU A 181 6.92 -18.29 -5.89
CA GLU A 181 5.54 -18.53 -6.34
C GLU A 181 5.39 -18.58 -7.88
N ILE A 182 6.48 -18.35 -8.60
CA ILE A 182 6.55 -18.27 -10.06
C ILE A 182 5.72 -17.09 -10.58
N VAL A 183 4.40 -17.19 -10.52
CA VAL A 183 3.46 -16.12 -10.90
C VAL A 183 2.32 -16.06 -9.90
N SER A 184 1.97 -14.87 -9.49
CA SER A 184 0.77 -14.60 -8.71
C SER A 184 -0.02 -13.44 -9.32
N VAL A 185 -1.34 -13.59 -9.36
CA VAL A 185 -2.27 -12.57 -9.83
C VAL A 185 -3.15 -12.15 -8.66
N LEU A 186 -3.18 -10.85 -8.39
CA LEU A 186 -4.03 -10.24 -7.37
C LEU A 186 -5.18 -9.51 -8.06
N LEU A 187 -6.39 -9.76 -7.62
CA LEU A 187 -7.61 -9.05 -8.04
C LEU A 187 -8.19 -8.34 -6.82
N ASN A 188 -8.54 -7.07 -6.99
CA ASN A 188 -9.20 -6.28 -5.95
C ASN A 188 -10.42 -5.58 -6.51
N ILE A 189 -11.53 -5.66 -5.80
CA ILE A 189 -12.78 -4.96 -6.11
C ILE A 189 -13.17 -4.15 -4.87
N GLY A 190 -13.10 -2.83 -4.98
CA GLY A 190 -13.53 -1.90 -3.94
C GLY A 190 -14.87 -1.27 -4.29
N LEU A 191 -15.91 -1.56 -3.50
CA LEU A 191 -17.21 -0.90 -3.61
C LEU A 191 -17.26 0.25 -2.61
N PHE A 192 -17.61 1.44 -3.11
CA PHE A 192 -17.61 2.68 -2.33
C PHE A 192 -16.25 3.04 -1.70
N ALA A 193 -15.16 2.54 -2.28
CA ALA A 193 -13.81 2.72 -1.78
C ALA A 193 -13.37 4.20 -1.70
N HIS A 194 -13.86 5.03 -2.63
CA HIS A 194 -13.54 6.46 -2.73
C HIS A 194 -14.61 7.36 -2.12
N ARG A 195 -15.15 7.00 -0.97
CA ARG A 195 -16.04 7.85 -0.18
C ARG A 195 -15.30 8.44 1.00
N LEU A 196 -15.61 9.69 1.31
CA LEU A 196 -15.03 10.38 2.47
C LEU A 196 -15.46 9.72 3.79
N HIS A 197 -16.71 9.25 3.85
CA HIS A 197 -17.30 8.55 4.99
C HIS A 197 -18.36 7.55 4.53
N GLY A 198 -18.65 6.59 5.38
CA GLY A 198 -19.72 5.61 5.18
C GLY A 198 -19.20 4.18 5.09
N HIS A 199 -19.96 3.35 4.42
CA HIS A 199 -19.62 1.93 4.26
C HIS A 199 -18.75 1.73 3.04
N THR A 200 -17.68 0.94 3.18
CA THR A 200 -16.84 0.46 2.09
C THR A 200 -16.76 -1.06 2.13
N PHE A 201 -16.65 -1.69 0.98
CA PHE A 201 -16.49 -3.14 0.86
C PHE A 201 -15.31 -3.41 -0.07
N ASN A 202 -14.39 -4.24 0.37
CA ASN A 202 -13.27 -4.70 -0.43
C ASN A 202 -13.28 -6.22 -0.54
N LEU A 203 -13.24 -6.70 -1.78
CA LEU A 203 -13.00 -8.10 -2.08
C LEU A 203 -11.62 -8.23 -2.72
N THR A 204 -10.73 -8.98 -2.09
CA THR A 204 -9.39 -9.25 -2.62
C THR A 204 -9.22 -10.75 -2.82
N GLY A 205 -8.77 -11.14 -4.00
CA GLY A 205 -8.43 -12.52 -4.33
C GLY A 205 -7.01 -12.59 -4.89
N LYS A 206 -6.22 -13.56 -4.43
CA LYS A 206 -4.91 -13.91 -4.98
C LYS A 206 -4.95 -15.31 -5.57
N VAL A 207 -4.54 -15.45 -6.81
CA VAL A 207 -4.34 -16.72 -7.49
C VAL A 207 -2.83 -16.96 -7.61
N SER A 208 -2.33 -18.00 -6.93
CA SER A 208 -0.92 -18.38 -6.89
C SER A 208 -0.80 -19.79 -6.32
N ALA A 209 0.43 -20.26 -6.04
CA ALA A 209 0.66 -21.51 -5.27
C ALA A 209 0.01 -21.45 -3.87
N ASN A 210 -0.08 -20.26 -3.27
CA ASN A 210 -0.75 -20.01 -1.98
C ASN A 210 -1.91 -19.04 -2.17
N PRO A 211 -3.07 -19.49 -2.71
CA PRO A 211 -4.20 -18.62 -3.00
C PRO A 211 -4.91 -18.16 -1.73
N TYR A 212 -5.50 -16.96 -1.79
CA TYR A 212 -6.40 -16.49 -0.75
C TYR A 212 -7.54 -15.64 -1.30
N VAL A 213 -8.62 -15.58 -0.53
CA VAL A 213 -9.72 -14.65 -0.73
C VAL A 213 -9.99 -13.92 0.59
N GLN A 214 -10.19 -12.63 0.52
CA GLN A 214 -10.49 -11.78 1.66
C GLN A 214 -11.64 -10.83 1.32
N LEU A 215 -12.64 -10.79 2.19
CA LEU A 215 -13.72 -9.82 2.19
C LEU A 215 -13.53 -8.90 3.40
N GLN A 216 -13.57 -7.61 3.17
CA GLN A 216 -13.49 -6.60 4.22
C GLN A 216 -14.64 -5.62 4.07
N TRP A 217 -15.29 -5.33 5.17
CA TRP A 217 -16.25 -4.25 5.34
C TRP A 217 -15.70 -3.24 6.33
N SER A 218 -15.87 -1.95 6.03
CA SER A 218 -15.51 -0.86 6.93
C SER A 218 -16.65 0.14 6.99
N CYS A 219 -16.88 0.69 8.16
CA CYS A 219 -17.84 1.77 8.41
C CYS A 219 -17.09 2.93 9.06
N ASP A 220 -16.82 3.97 8.26
CA ASP A 220 -16.17 5.19 8.70
C ASP A 220 -17.23 6.25 9.00
N LEU A 221 -17.27 6.70 10.25
CA LEU A 221 -18.16 7.76 10.72
C LEU A 221 -17.33 8.95 11.22
N PRO A 222 -17.84 10.18 11.09
CA PRO A 222 -17.13 11.36 11.58
C PRO A 222 -16.87 11.29 13.08
N LYS A 223 -15.64 11.62 13.50
CA LYS A 223 -15.25 11.80 14.92
C LYS A 223 -15.33 10.53 15.80
N VAL A 224 -15.52 9.36 15.20
CA VAL A 224 -15.47 8.07 15.91
C VAL A 224 -14.49 7.12 15.20
N PRO A 225 -13.94 6.14 15.91
CA PRO A 225 -13.12 5.11 15.28
C PRO A 225 -13.88 4.37 14.18
N THR A 226 -13.17 3.97 13.13
CA THR A 226 -13.73 3.18 12.04
C THR A 226 -14.01 1.76 12.52
N LEU A 227 -15.23 1.28 12.36
CA LEU A 227 -15.59 -0.12 12.63
C LEU A 227 -15.31 -0.96 11.39
N ASN A 228 -14.64 -2.09 11.58
CA ASN A 228 -14.26 -3.00 10.51
C ASN A 228 -14.67 -4.42 10.83
N ALA A 229 -15.08 -5.14 9.80
CA ALA A 229 -15.23 -6.59 9.84
C ALA A 229 -14.50 -7.19 8.62
N SER A 230 -13.73 -8.24 8.85
CA SER A 230 -13.05 -8.96 7.78
C SER A 230 -13.22 -10.47 7.90
N ALA A 231 -13.26 -11.14 6.77
CA ALA A 231 -13.24 -12.59 6.68
C ALA A 231 -12.28 -12.99 5.56
N SER A 232 -11.38 -13.92 5.83
CA SER A 232 -10.43 -14.42 4.84
C SER A 232 -10.28 -15.92 4.93
N VAL A 233 -9.99 -16.52 3.77
CA VAL A 233 -9.62 -17.93 3.64
C VAL A 233 -8.34 -17.98 2.84
N ARG A 234 -7.32 -18.66 3.35
CA ARG A 234 -6.02 -18.84 2.72
C ARG A 234 -5.64 -20.30 2.69
N TRP A 235 -5.25 -20.78 1.53
CA TRP A 235 -4.55 -22.05 1.39
C TRP A 235 -3.05 -21.80 1.46
N THR A 236 -2.35 -22.58 2.27
CA THR A 236 -0.90 -22.49 2.41
C THR A 236 -0.25 -23.86 2.15
N ASP A 237 0.67 -23.88 1.20
CA ASP A 237 1.60 -24.99 0.95
C ASP A 237 3.01 -24.44 1.15
N MET A 238 3.67 -24.82 2.21
CA MET A 238 4.97 -24.30 2.55
C MET A 238 5.97 -25.37 2.92
N ASN A 239 7.22 -25.15 2.50
CA ASN A 239 8.37 -25.89 2.95
C ASN A 239 9.05 -25.13 4.10
N MET A 240 9.24 -25.82 5.20
CA MET A 240 9.93 -25.30 6.36
C MET A 240 11.18 -26.13 6.62
N LEU A 241 12.28 -25.45 6.94
CA LEU A 241 13.51 -26.08 7.41
C LEU A 241 13.54 -26.00 8.92
N ASN A 242 13.71 -27.12 9.60
CA ASN A 242 14.16 -27.09 10.98
C ASN A 242 15.69 -26.99 10.95
N LEU A 243 16.26 -25.97 11.59
CA LEU A 243 17.70 -25.72 11.60
C LEU A 243 18.41 -26.96 12.19
N GLY A 244 18.94 -27.77 11.31
CA GLY A 244 19.65 -28.98 11.70
C GLY A 244 19.50 -30.18 10.76
N SER A 245 18.52 -30.24 9.88
CA SER A 245 18.44 -31.22 8.79
C SER A 245 17.04 -31.62 8.31
N ASN A 246 15.98 -31.37 9.07
CA ASN A 246 14.66 -31.91 8.73
C ASN A 246 13.86 -30.94 7.86
N ARG A 247 13.43 -31.39 6.69
CA ARG A 247 12.47 -30.68 5.87
C ARG A 247 11.06 -31.06 6.30
N LEU A 248 10.24 -30.04 6.54
CA LEU A 248 8.83 -30.19 6.84
C LEU A 248 8.04 -29.52 5.72
N ASN A 249 7.07 -30.21 5.15
CA ASN A 249 6.10 -29.60 4.25
C ASN A 249 4.74 -29.59 4.95
N PHE A 250 4.13 -28.41 5.02
CA PHE A 250 2.81 -28.22 5.59
C PHE A 250 1.84 -27.76 4.52
N LYS A 251 0.68 -28.43 4.47
CA LYS A 251 -0.47 -27.98 3.70
C LYS A 251 -1.64 -27.76 4.65
N TYR A 252 -2.13 -26.54 4.72
CA TYR A 252 -3.24 -26.22 5.60
C TYR A 252 -4.12 -25.10 5.03
N LEU A 253 -5.37 -25.10 5.46
CA LEU A 253 -6.34 -24.04 5.22
C LEU A 253 -6.47 -23.21 6.48
N THR A 254 -6.32 -21.89 6.35
CA THR A 254 -6.61 -20.94 7.42
C THR A 254 -7.86 -20.15 7.06
N SER A 255 -8.81 -20.09 8.00
CA SER A 255 -9.93 -19.18 7.94
C SER A 255 -9.83 -18.19 9.09
N ARG A 256 -9.85 -16.89 8.79
CA ARG A 256 -9.74 -15.83 9.80
C ARG A 256 -10.92 -14.88 9.69
N GLN A 257 -11.56 -14.60 10.82
CA GLN A 257 -12.61 -13.61 10.95
C GLN A 257 -12.18 -12.59 12.01
N GLU A 258 -12.38 -11.32 11.73
CA GLU A 258 -12.01 -10.23 12.62
C GLU A 258 -13.14 -9.20 12.71
N LEU A 259 -13.35 -8.68 13.90
CA LEU A 259 -14.17 -7.49 14.16
C LEU A 259 -13.32 -6.53 14.99
N TYR A 260 -13.04 -5.34 14.45
CA TYR A 260 -12.11 -4.42 15.09
C TYR A 260 -12.42 -2.96 14.81
N MET A 261 -11.95 -2.10 15.69
CA MET A 261 -11.92 -0.66 15.52
C MET A 261 -10.53 -0.22 15.04
N SER A 262 -10.45 0.74 14.14
CA SER A 262 -9.23 1.37 13.64
C SER A 262 -9.36 2.89 13.58
N ASN A 263 -8.33 3.59 13.12
CA ASN A 263 -8.26 5.06 13.14
C ASN A 263 -8.38 5.67 14.55
N ILE A 264 -7.91 4.94 15.56
CA ILE A 264 -7.80 5.45 16.92
C ILE A 264 -6.45 6.16 17.00
N LYS A 265 -6.48 7.50 16.93
CA LYS A 265 -5.27 8.32 16.99
C LYS A 265 -4.90 8.61 18.44
N TRP A 266 -3.69 8.26 18.83
CA TRP A 266 -3.11 8.63 20.11
C TRP A 266 -1.69 9.13 19.91
N LEU A 267 -1.49 10.43 20.10
CA LEU A 267 -0.25 11.12 19.75
C LEU A 267 0.10 10.90 18.26
N PHE A 268 1.22 10.27 17.98
CA PHE A 268 1.70 9.91 16.65
C PHE A 268 1.37 8.45 16.25
N LEU A 269 0.64 7.71 17.10
CA LEU A 269 0.30 6.32 16.89
C LEU A 269 -1.09 6.17 16.29
N ASP A 270 -1.19 5.27 15.33
CA ASP A 270 -2.44 4.70 14.85
C ASP A 270 -2.70 3.38 15.58
N ILE A 271 -3.84 3.27 16.24
CA ILE A 271 -4.20 2.09 17.01
C ILE A 271 -5.39 1.39 16.36
N LYS A 272 -5.32 0.07 16.29
CA LYS A 272 -6.47 -0.79 16.03
C LYS A 272 -6.57 -1.87 17.10
N ALA A 273 -7.79 -2.26 17.48
CA ALA A 273 -8.04 -3.30 18.47
C ALA A 273 -9.35 -4.01 18.19
N GLY A 274 -9.40 -5.30 18.50
CA GLY A 274 -10.58 -6.10 18.21
C GLY A 274 -10.49 -7.54 18.66
N VAL A 275 -11.42 -8.32 18.13
CA VAL A 275 -11.54 -9.77 18.34
C VAL A 275 -11.20 -10.48 17.05
N ARG A 276 -10.48 -11.57 17.14
CA ARG A 276 -10.07 -12.42 16.03
C ARG A 276 -10.43 -13.87 16.31
N ASN A 277 -11.04 -14.53 15.34
CA ASN A 277 -11.19 -15.97 15.29
C ASN A 277 -10.32 -16.55 14.18
N GLU A 278 -9.55 -17.59 14.48
CA GLU A 278 -8.65 -18.25 13.52
C GLU A 278 -8.85 -19.75 13.56
N VAL A 279 -9.19 -20.32 12.41
CA VAL A 279 -9.32 -21.76 12.24
C VAL A 279 -8.19 -22.27 11.37
N PHE A 280 -7.38 -23.19 11.87
CA PHE A 280 -6.34 -23.87 11.14
C PHE A 280 -6.77 -25.32 10.88
N ASP A 281 -6.90 -25.70 9.61
CA ASP A 281 -7.25 -27.03 9.17
C ASP A 281 -6.04 -27.63 8.44
N ILE A 282 -5.22 -28.39 9.15
CA ILE A 282 -4.01 -29.00 8.65
C ILE A 282 -4.39 -30.23 7.83
N ARG A 283 -4.11 -30.19 6.53
CA ARG A 283 -4.50 -31.21 5.57
C ARG A 283 -3.42 -32.26 5.35
N ASN A 284 -2.17 -31.84 5.35
CA ASN A 284 -1.04 -32.73 5.14
C ASN A 284 0.20 -32.21 5.86
N VAL A 285 0.96 -33.12 6.42
CA VAL A 285 2.27 -32.87 7.01
C VAL A 285 3.20 -33.95 6.51
N LEU A 286 4.19 -33.60 5.69
CA LEU A 286 5.25 -34.48 5.26
C LEU A 286 6.51 -34.11 6.04
N THR A 287 7.05 -35.09 6.77
CA THR A 287 8.27 -34.91 7.55
C THR A 287 9.09 -36.20 7.54
N ASP A 288 10.41 -36.05 7.48
CA ASP A 288 11.34 -37.17 7.59
C ASP A 288 11.48 -37.63 9.06
N GLN A 289 11.22 -36.72 10.02
CA GLN A 289 11.17 -37.04 11.46
C GLN A 289 10.28 -36.00 12.17
N ILE A 290 9.32 -36.46 12.95
CA ILE A 290 8.53 -35.60 13.83
C ILE A 290 9.35 -35.41 15.12
N PRO A 291 9.82 -34.20 15.47
CA PRO A 291 10.37 -33.96 16.79
C PRO A 291 9.29 -34.27 17.84
N GLY A 292 9.61 -35.05 18.85
CA GLY A 292 8.65 -35.59 19.82
C GLY A 292 7.81 -34.56 20.61
N ASP A 293 8.16 -33.27 20.55
CA ASP A 293 7.46 -32.16 21.22
C ASP A 293 6.39 -31.48 20.36
N TYR A 294 6.32 -31.75 19.05
CA TYR A 294 5.27 -31.23 18.19
C TYR A 294 4.13 -32.25 18.06
N ALA A 295 3.27 -32.28 19.06
CA ALA A 295 2.04 -33.06 18.99
C ALA A 295 1.09 -32.43 17.95
N PHE A 296 1.14 -32.90 16.71
CA PHE A 296 0.11 -32.67 15.69
C PHE A 296 -1.20 -33.41 16.05
N GLY A 297 -1.54 -33.44 17.33
CA GLY A 297 -2.61 -34.27 17.88
C GLY A 297 -4.02 -33.91 17.41
N GLN A 298 -4.21 -32.82 16.66
CA GLN A 298 -5.48 -32.47 16.05
C GLN A 298 -5.27 -31.70 14.75
N LEU A 299 -5.86 -32.21 13.68
CA LEU A 299 -5.78 -31.65 12.34
C LEU A 299 -6.56 -30.34 12.18
N LYS A 300 -7.50 -30.03 13.08
CA LYS A 300 -8.29 -28.81 13.07
C LYS A 300 -8.27 -28.15 14.42
N ASN A 301 -7.85 -26.88 14.46
CA ASN A 301 -7.82 -26.06 15.65
C ASN A 301 -8.49 -24.71 15.37
N ASP A 302 -9.28 -24.26 16.33
CA ASP A 302 -10.01 -22.99 16.30
C ASP A 302 -9.58 -22.16 17.52
N PHE A 303 -9.21 -20.90 17.31
CA PHE A 303 -8.68 -20.01 18.33
C PHE A 303 -9.40 -18.67 18.34
N VAL A 304 -9.80 -18.22 19.52
CA VAL A 304 -10.37 -16.89 19.71
C VAL A 304 -9.40 -16.04 20.51
N SER A 305 -9.15 -14.84 20.01
CA SER A 305 -8.14 -13.92 20.53
C SER A 305 -8.69 -12.50 20.63
N LEU A 306 -8.19 -11.75 21.60
CA LEU A 306 -8.21 -10.28 21.57
C LEU A 306 -6.87 -9.80 21.01
N PHE A 307 -6.91 -8.78 20.19
CA PHE A 307 -5.70 -8.19 19.65
C PHE A 307 -5.72 -6.67 19.68
N ALA A 308 -4.55 -6.08 19.78
CA ALA A 308 -4.32 -4.65 19.66
C ALA A 308 -3.00 -4.41 18.94
N ASP A 309 -3.04 -3.57 17.91
CA ASP A 309 -1.87 -3.13 17.16
C ASP A 309 -1.76 -1.61 17.26
N ALA A 310 -0.56 -1.10 17.48
CA ALA A 310 -0.25 0.32 17.49
C ALA A 310 0.95 0.57 16.59
N GLY A 311 0.91 1.56 15.72
CA GLY A 311 2.01 1.83 14.81
C GLY A 311 2.08 3.27 14.36
N SER A 312 3.23 3.62 13.82
CA SER A 312 3.49 4.91 13.17
C SER A 312 4.36 4.67 11.95
N ASP A 313 4.00 5.28 10.85
CA ASP A 313 4.77 5.29 9.62
C ASP A 313 4.90 6.73 9.14
N THR A 314 6.13 7.21 9.03
CA THR A 314 6.47 8.57 8.59
C THR A 314 7.35 8.57 7.35
N PHE A 315 7.46 7.43 6.66
CA PHE A 315 8.23 7.35 5.43
C PHE A 315 7.65 8.26 4.35
N ASP A 316 8.55 8.90 3.61
CA ASP A 316 8.20 9.77 2.48
C ASP A 316 7.87 8.98 1.21
N ASP A 317 8.28 7.72 1.12
CA ASP A 317 8.00 6.82 0.01
C ASP A 317 7.79 5.38 0.52
N GLY A 318 6.88 4.62 -0.12
CA GLY A 318 6.53 3.27 0.31
C GLY A 318 7.59 2.20 -0.03
N TYR A 319 8.33 2.38 -1.14
CA TYR A 319 9.29 1.40 -1.63
C TYR A 319 10.73 1.82 -1.42
N PHE A 320 11.05 3.09 -1.71
CA PHE A 320 12.39 3.64 -1.62
C PHE A 320 12.45 4.86 -0.68
N PRO A 321 12.04 4.73 0.59
CA PRO A 321 12.00 5.86 1.51
C PRO A 321 13.38 6.49 1.63
N THR A 322 13.43 7.83 1.58
CA THR A 322 14.66 8.59 1.73
C THR A 322 14.83 9.15 3.15
N ARG A 323 13.74 9.23 3.91
CA ARG A 323 13.70 9.72 5.30
C ARG A 323 12.49 9.17 6.03
N GLY A 324 12.51 9.30 7.35
CA GLY A 324 11.41 8.90 8.21
C GLY A 324 11.69 7.62 9.00
N PHE A 325 10.68 7.18 9.72
CA PHE A 325 10.74 5.94 10.49
C PHE A 325 9.37 5.22 10.44
N LYS A 326 9.43 3.92 10.61
CA LYS A 326 8.27 3.05 10.85
C LYS A 326 8.48 2.35 12.18
N ALA A 327 7.47 2.29 13.03
CA ALA A 327 7.47 1.53 14.27
C ALA A 327 6.11 0.88 14.47
N GLY A 328 6.10 -0.34 14.99
CA GLY A 328 4.90 -1.12 15.26
C GLY A 328 5.02 -1.93 16.54
N LEU A 329 3.90 -2.08 17.22
CA LEU A 329 3.72 -2.95 18.37
C LEU A 329 2.41 -3.69 18.23
N SER A 330 2.45 -5.02 18.24
CA SER A 330 1.29 -5.89 18.18
C SER A 330 1.20 -6.75 19.42
N TYR A 331 0.01 -6.85 19.98
CA TYR A 331 -0.28 -7.72 21.10
C TYR A 331 -1.52 -8.56 20.79
N GLN A 332 -1.43 -9.86 21.02
CA GLN A 332 -2.56 -10.79 20.88
C GLN A 332 -2.64 -11.70 22.12
N TRP A 333 -3.80 -11.76 22.71
CA TRP A 333 -4.13 -12.69 23.78
C TRP A 333 -5.12 -13.73 23.28
N THR A 334 -4.66 -14.96 23.14
CA THR A 334 -5.49 -16.11 22.76
C THR A 334 -5.99 -16.79 24.03
N PHE A 335 -7.30 -16.77 24.26
CA PHE A 335 -7.94 -17.20 25.49
C PHE A 335 -8.88 -18.40 25.33
N ALA A 336 -9.23 -18.76 24.11
CA ALA A 336 -10.08 -19.91 23.82
C ALA A 336 -9.54 -20.71 22.63
N GLY A 337 -9.75 -22.01 22.66
CA GLY A 337 -9.40 -22.94 21.58
C GLY A 337 -10.31 -24.17 21.62
N PHE A 338 -10.75 -24.63 20.44
CA PHE A 338 -11.61 -25.78 20.25
C PHE A 338 -10.93 -26.82 19.34
N PRO A 339 -11.19 -28.13 19.51
CA PRO A 339 -12.06 -28.79 20.47
C PRO A 339 -11.38 -29.08 21.83
N ASN A 340 -10.13 -28.73 22.03
CA ASN A 340 -9.40 -29.06 23.26
C ASN A 340 -8.99 -27.83 24.04
N LYS A 341 -9.26 -27.87 25.35
CA LYS A 341 -8.78 -27.02 26.45
C LYS A 341 -8.38 -25.60 26.10
N VAL A 342 -8.98 -24.65 26.81
CA VAL A 342 -8.56 -23.24 26.86
C VAL A 342 -7.03 -23.16 26.98
N ARG A 343 -6.40 -22.77 25.91
CA ARG A 343 -4.95 -22.47 25.89
C ARG A 343 -4.83 -20.96 26.08
N ASN A 344 -4.26 -20.56 27.19
CA ASN A 344 -4.02 -19.15 27.48
C ASN A 344 -2.57 -18.83 27.14
N PHE A 345 -2.36 -18.14 26.01
CA PHE A 345 -1.04 -17.67 25.60
C PHE A 345 -1.12 -16.27 25.01
N HIS A 346 0.02 -15.60 24.99
CA HIS A 346 0.15 -14.24 24.50
C HIS A 346 1.21 -14.20 23.40
N THR A 347 0.96 -13.39 22.40
CA THR A 347 1.92 -13.05 21.36
C THR A 347 2.19 -11.56 21.42
N VAL A 348 3.46 -11.19 21.53
CA VAL A 348 3.92 -9.80 21.46
C VAL A 348 4.86 -9.68 20.28
N MET A 349 4.65 -8.70 19.42
CA MET A 349 5.54 -8.38 18.31
C MET A 349 5.85 -6.89 18.32
N ALA A 350 7.13 -6.54 18.14
CA ALA A 350 7.55 -5.16 17.96
C ALA A 350 8.48 -5.07 16.76
N GLU A 351 8.26 -4.06 15.94
CA GLU A 351 9.08 -3.75 14.76
C GLU A 351 9.53 -2.31 14.77
N GLY A 352 10.68 -2.05 14.17
CA GLY A 352 11.16 -0.69 13.98
C GLY A 352 12.13 -0.61 12.81
N LYS A 353 12.01 0.47 12.03
CA LYS A 353 12.86 0.76 10.87
C LYS A 353 13.03 2.26 10.75
N VAL A 354 14.25 2.73 10.52
CA VAL A 354 14.53 4.14 10.32
C VAL A 354 15.44 4.33 9.11
N VAL A 355 15.23 5.39 8.35
CA VAL A 355 16.10 5.78 7.24
C VAL A 355 16.96 6.96 7.68
N ILE A 356 18.27 6.76 7.65
CA ILE A 356 19.29 7.76 7.99
C ILE A 356 20.01 8.14 6.68
N PRO A 357 19.66 9.27 6.05
CA PRO A 357 20.30 9.69 4.81
C PRO A 357 21.69 10.31 5.07
N PHE A 358 22.66 9.97 4.24
CA PHE A 358 23.98 10.59 4.16
C PHE A 358 24.13 11.23 2.78
N GLY A 359 23.62 12.45 2.64
CA GLY A 359 23.50 13.14 1.36
C GLY A 359 22.43 12.47 0.46
N ASN A 360 22.59 12.59 -0.86
CA ASN A 360 21.61 12.10 -1.84
C ASN A 360 21.96 10.73 -2.43
N VAL A 361 23.07 10.14 -2.02
CA VAL A 361 23.63 8.92 -2.64
C VAL A 361 23.54 7.71 -1.71
N PHE A 362 23.75 7.90 -0.42
CA PHE A 362 23.82 6.81 0.55
C PHE A 362 22.79 6.95 1.66
N SER A 363 22.15 5.86 2.03
CA SER A 363 21.28 5.78 3.20
C SER A 363 21.59 4.51 4.00
N LEU A 364 21.65 4.67 5.32
CA LEU A 364 21.74 3.57 6.28
C LEU A 364 20.33 3.32 6.83
N ILE A 365 19.89 2.06 6.81
CA ILE A 365 18.52 1.71 7.16
C ILE A 365 18.55 0.56 8.18
N PRO A 366 18.82 0.86 9.46
CA PRO A 366 18.69 -0.15 10.52
C PRO A 366 17.22 -0.49 10.77
N SER A 367 16.95 -1.77 11.03
CA SER A 367 15.66 -2.28 11.43
C SER A 367 15.80 -3.39 12.48
N PHE A 368 14.74 -3.60 13.24
CA PHE A 368 14.63 -4.68 14.18
C PHE A 368 13.20 -5.24 14.18
N ASP A 369 13.10 -6.56 14.42
CA ASP A 369 11.87 -7.28 14.61
C ASP A 369 12.00 -8.18 15.83
N PHE A 370 11.05 -8.10 16.76
CA PHE A 370 10.99 -8.92 17.95
C PHE A 370 9.64 -9.60 18.03
N ARG A 371 9.63 -10.91 18.29
CA ARG A 371 8.39 -11.62 18.55
C ARG A 371 8.55 -12.61 19.71
N PHE A 372 7.64 -12.54 20.65
CA PHE A 372 7.62 -13.32 21.86
C PHE A 372 6.32 -14.10 21.97
N LEU A 373 6.44 -15.41 22.19
CA LEU A 373 5.34 -16.29 22.52
C LEU A 373 5.42 -16.59 24.00
N LEU A 374 4.44 -16.12 24.76
CA LEU A 374 4.40 -16.22 26.21
C LEU A 374 3.21 -17.11 26.60
N GLY A 375 3.49 -18.21 27.28
CA GLY A 375 2.47 -19.18 27.69
C GLY A 375 3.00 -20.60 27.71
N LYS A 376 2.19 -21.53 28.17
CA LYS A 376 2.49 -22.95 28.10
C LYS A 376 1.76 -23.56 26.90
N ASP A 377 2.42 -24.51 26.24
CA ASP A 377 1.84 -25.29 25.12
C ASP A 377 1.29 -24.41 23.99
N VAL A 378 2.08 -23.41 23.54
CA VAL A 378 1.71 -22.58 22.39
C VAL A 378 1.55 -23.44 21.16
N PRO A 379 0.42 -23.36 20.42
CA PRO A 379 0.17 -24.18 19.25
C PRO A 379 1.20 -23.95 18.13
N VAL A 380 1.53 -25.00 17.41
CA VAL A 380 2.47 -24.94 16.27
C VAL A 380 2.06 -23.89 15.23
N ALA A 381 0.77 -23.62 15.03
CA ALA A 381 0.29 -22.58 14.12
C ALA A 381 0.82 -21.17 14.43
N TYR A 382 1.27 -20.93 15.67
CA TYR A 382 1.79 -19.62 16.11
C TYR A 382 3.31 -19.58 16.26
N PHE A 383 4.03 -20.61 15.80
CA PHE A 383 5.50 -20.63 15.87
C PHE A 383 6.15 -19.36 15.31
N ASN A 384 7.33 -19.02 15.82
CA ASN A 384 8.15 -17.97 15.20
C ASN A 384 8.84 -18.50 13.95
N ALA A 385 8.96 -17.67 12.93
CA ALA A 385 9.57 -18.04 11.67
C ALA A 385 10.44 -16.93 11.11
N VAL A 386 11.60 -17.33 10.55
CA VAL A 386 12.44 -16.45 9.75
C VAL A 386 12.67 -17.05 8.38
N GLY A 387 12.92 -16.20 7.39
CA GLY A 387 13.32 -16.60 6.04
C GLY A 387 12.67 -15.79 4.94
N GLY A 388 13.19 -15.96 3.74
CA GLY A 388 12.78 -15.19 2.57
C GLY A 388 13.10 -13.71 2.65
N SER A 389 12.72 -12.96 1.63
CA SER A 389 12.96 -11.51 1.53
C SER A 389 11.79 -10.65 1.96
N LEU A 390 10.60 -11.22 2.15
CA LEU A 390 9.33 -10.50 2.36
C LEU A 390 8.65 -10.94 3.66
N GLU A 391 8.10 -9.97 4.36
CA GLU A 391 7.25 -10.18 5.54
C GLU A 391 5.95 -10.90 5.16
N GLY A 392 5.49 -11.80 6.04
CA GLY A 392 4.15 -12.38 5.96
C GLY A 392 3.84 -13.18 4.70
N ARG A 393 4.86 -13.59 3.93
CA ARG A 393 4.65 -14.25 2.65
C ARG A 393 3.93 -15.60 2.78
N TYR A 394 4.41 -16.46 3.65
CA TYR A 394 3.85 -17.80 3.90
C TYR A 394 2.95 -17.80 5.14
N VAL A 395 3.44 -17.20 6.21
CA VAL A 395 2.73 -17.05 7.48
C VAL A 395 2.87 -15.61 7.95
N ASP A 396 1.84 -15.07 8.58
CA ASP A 396 1.80 -13.64 8.97
C ASP A 396 2.90 -13.25 9.96
N GLN A 397 3.40 -14.21 10.74
CA GLN A 397 4.48 -14.03 11.71
C GLN A 397 5.89 -14.22 11.13
N GLN A 398 6.05 -14.37 9.83
CA GLN A 398 7.35 -14.52 9.18
C GLN A 398 8.12 -13.21 9.22
N MET A 399 9.36 -13.30 9.71
CA MET A 399 10.33 -12.19 9.67
C MET A 399 11.31 -12.41 8.52
N PRO A 400 11.53 -11.42 7.66
CA PRO A 400 12.47 -11.53 6.55
C PRO A 400 13.89 -11.77 7.06
N PHE A 401 14.57 -12.74 6.46
CA PHE A 401 15.96 -13.06 6.79
C PHE A 401 16.72 -13.55 5.56
N TYR A 402 17.67 -12.77 5.08
CA TYR A 402 18.51 -13.15 3.95
C TYR A 402 19.51 -14.22 4.35
N GLY A 403 19.67 -15.23 3.52
CA GLY A 403 20.47 -16.42 3.78
C GLY A 403 19.65 -17.65 4.15
N ILE A 404 18.35 -17.50 4.43
CA ILE A 404 17.39 -18.59 4.62
C ILE A 404 16.33 -18.46 3.53
N THR A 405 16.34 -19.38 2.56
CA THR A 405 15.53 -19.28 1.33
C THR A 405 14.05 -19.55 1.58
N ASN A 406 13.74 -20.50 2.46
CA ASN A 406 12.36 -20.84 2.84
C ASN A 406 12.09 -20.36 4.26
N LEU A 407 11.11 -20.93 4.92
CA LEU A 407 10.87 -20.68 6.34
C LEU A 407 11.74 -21.58 7.20
N SER A 408 12.28 -21.01 8.28
CA SER A 408 12.87 -21.75 9.38
C SER A 408 12.10 -21.48 10.66
N ALA A 409 11.68 -22.56 11.32
CA ALA A 409 11.01 -22.44 12.62
C ALA A 409 12.01 -22.01 13.69
N MET A 410 11.57 -21.12 14.55
CA MET A 410 12.34 -20.53 15.63
C MET A 410 11.67 -20.77 16.99
N LYS A 411 12.43 -20.62 18.07
CA LYS A 411 11.94 -20.76 19.44
C LYS A 411 10.98 -19.64 19.85
N ASN A 412 10.46 -19.74 21.06
CA ASN A 412 9.42 -18.85 21.58
C ASN A 412 9.79 -17.37 21.60
N ILE A 413 11.06 -17.04 21.75
CA ILE A 413 11.59 -15.69 21.74
C ILE A 413 12.50 -15.55 20.52
N LEU A 414 12.14 -14.65 19.62
CA LEU A 414 12.87 -14.38 18.40
C LEU A 414 13.16 -12.88 18.30
N THR A 415 14.41 -12.57 17.98
CA THR A 415 14.84 -11.21 17.65
C THR A 415 15.59 -11.23 16.33
N VAL A 416 15.28 -10.29 15.45
CA VAL A 416 15.98 -10.10 14.17
C VAL A 416 16.44 -8.65 14.10
N TYR A 417 17.71 -8.46 13.81
CA TYR A 417 18.32 -7.16 13.54
C TYR A 417 18.80 -7.16 12.11
N ARG A 418 18.52 -6.08 11.40
CA ARG A 418 18.92 -5.93 10.02
C ARG A 418 19.42 -4.52 9.77
N THR A 419 20.41 -4.38 8.91
CA THR A 419 20.91 -3.10 8.44
C THR A 419 21.09 -3.16 6.94
N ASP A 420 20.42 -2.24 6.25
CA ASP A 420 20.52 -2.07 4.81
C ASP A 420 21.40 -0.85 4.53
N MET A 421 22.41 -1.03 3.72
CA MET A 421 23.31 0.00 3.21
C MET A 421 22.95 0.27 1.75
N ARG A 422 22.09 1.27 1.52
CA ARG A 422 21.53 1.55 0.20
C ARG A 422 22.28 2.67 -0.50
N PHE A 423 22.79 2.39 -1.68
CA PHE A 423 23.46 3.33 -2.57
C PHE A 423 22.59 3.61 -3.78
N ARG A 424 22.33 4.88 -4.04
CA ARG A 424 21.70 5.35 -5.28
C ARG A 424 22.76 5.50 -6.35
N VAL A 425 22.91 4.49 -7.22
CA VAL A 425 23.96 4.44 -8.25
C VAL A 425 23.61 5.25 -9.49
N ALA A 426 22.31 5.45 -9.77
CA ALA A 426 21.79 6.32 -10.81
C ALA A 426 20.38 6.81 -10.44
N ARG A 427 19.71 7.64 -11.26
CA ARG A 427 18.42 8.27 -10.95
C ARG A 427 17.42 7.19 -10.54
N ASN A 428 17.15 6.16 -10.76
CA ASN A 428 16.13 5.19 -10.31
C ASN A 428 16.76 3.82 -10.00
N HIS A 429 18.10 3.79 -9.82
CA HIS A 429 18.84 2.55 -9.62
C HIS A 429 19.46 2.53 -8.23
N TYR A 430 19.21 1.48 -7.49
CA TYR A 430 19.72 1.29 -6.14
C TYR A 430 20.50 -0.01 -6.03
N LEU A 431 21.61 0.04 -5.33
CA LEU A 431 22.39 -1.12 -4.90
C LEU A 431 22.35 -1.14 -3.36
N THR A 432 21.88 -2.23 -2.78
CA THR A 432 21.72 -2.33 -1.33
C THR A 432 22.53 -3.52 -0.82
N GLY A 433 23.50 -3.25 0.07
CA GLY A 433 24.14 -4.27 0.88
C GLY A 433 23.29 -4.52 2.13
N ILE A 434 22.98 -5.77 2.43
CA ILE A 434 22.11 -6.17 3.53
C ILE A 434 22.87 -7.08 4.46
N VAL A 435 22.81 -6.77 5.77
CA VAL A 435 23.35 -7.63 6.82
C VAL A 435 22.24 -7.85 7.85
N ASN A 436 22.02 -9.10 8.22
CA ASN A 436 21.03 -9.44 9.23
C ASN A 436 21.58 -10.46 10.24
N TYR A 437 21.09 -10.34 11.46
CA TYR A 437 21.41 -11.21 12.58
C TYR A 437 20.14 -11.58 13.31
N ALA A 438 19.88 -12.86 13.51
CA ALA A 438 18.77 -13.35 14.31
C ALA A 438 19.27 -14.11 15.53
N ARG A 439 18.51 -14.05 16.61
CA ARG A 439 18.74 -14.86 17.81
C ARG A 439 17.42 -15.38 18.35
N ASP A 440 17.41 -16.66 18.75
CA ASP A 440 16.27 -17.30 19.35
C ASP A 440 16.58 -18.00 20.67
N CYS A 441 15.59 -18.06 21.55
CA CYS A 441 15.67 -18.81 22.81
C CYS A 441 14.25 -19.14 23.32
N ASP A 442 14.15 -20.07 24.28
CA ASP A 442 12.86 -20.44 24.87
C ASP A 442 12.44 -19.52 26.01
N ARG A 443 13.39 -18.93 26.76
CA ARG A 443 13.16 -18.04 27.90
C ARG A 443 14.11 -16.85 27.86
N PHE A 444 13.66 -15.70 28.33
CA PHE A 444 14.49 -14.48 28.37
C PHE A 444 15.80 -14.64 29.15
N VAL A 445 15.79 -15.43 30.22
CA VAL A 445 16.99 -15.69 31.00
C VAL A 445 18.07 -16.43 30.22
N ASP A 446 17.69 -17.14 29.19
CA ASP A 446 18.59 -17.91 28.33
C ASP A 446 18.96 -17.15 27.04
N TYR A 447 18.53 -15.87 26.89
CA TYR A 447 18.74 -15.10 25.67
C TYR A 447 20.23 -14.99 25.28
N ALA A 448 21.10 -14.75 26.24
CA ALA A 448 22.55 -14.66 25.99
C ALA A 448 23.16 -15.99 25.48
N LYS A 449 22.51 -17.14 25.78
CA LYS A 449 22.92 -18.50 25.38
C LYS A 449 22.19 -18.98 24.13
N GLY A 450 21.21 -18.20 23.65
CA GLY A 450 20.42 -18.53 22.46
C GLY A 450 21.29 -18.69 21.22
N LEU A 451 20.80 -19.48 20.24
CA LEU A 451 21.47 -19.65 18.96
C LEU A 451 21.41 -18.34 18.18
N GLY A 452 22.54 -17.97 17.58
CA GLY A 452 22.68 -16.80 16.74
C GLY A 452 22.86 -17.21 15.28
N TYR A 453 22.16 -16.52 14.38
CA TYR A 453 22.20 -16.73 12.93
C TYR A 453 22.64 -15.44 12.27
N PHE A 454 23.48 -15.54 11.27
CA PHE A 454 23.99 -14.41 10.51
C PHE A 454 23.69 -14.63 9.03
N GLY A 455 23.24 -13.58 8.35
CA GLY A 455 23.01 -13.60 6.93
C GLY A 455 23.42 -12.28 6.29
N ALA A 456 23.75 -12.33 5.00
CA ALA A 456 24.10 -11.16 4.22
C ALA A 456 23.59 -11.34 2.78
N ALA A 457 23.29 -10.22 2.11
CA ALA A 457 22.89 -10.21 0.72
C ALA A 457 23.31 -8.91 0.04
N ILE A 458 23.30 -8.95 -1.29
CA ILE A 458 23.38 -7.76 -2.13
C ILE A 458 22.13 -7.77 -3.01
N GLU A 459 21.43 -6.65 -3.04
CA GLU A 459 20.20 -6.45 -3.80
C GLU A 459 20.41 -5.32 -4.79
N TYR A 460 19.98 -5.51 -6.02
CA TYR A 460 19.83 -4.45 -7.01
C TYR A 460 18.34 -4.21 -7.24
N SER A 461 17.95 -2.94 -7.15
CA SER A 461 16.56 -2.53 -7.33
C SER A 461 16.48 -1.40 -8.36
N TYR A 462 15.40 -1.43 -9.13
CA TYR A 462 15.08 -0.39 -10.10
C TYR A 462 13.67 0.14 -9.82
N ASP A 463 13.59 1.46 -9.63
CA ASP A 463 12.33 2.16 -9.43
C ASP A 463 11.74 2.52 -10.79
N THR A 464 10.57 1.96 -11.08
CA THR A 464 9.89 2.08 -12.38
C THR A 464 8.87 3.23 -12.43
N VAL A 465 8.66 3.95 -11.36
CA VAL A 465 7.63 5.01 -11.24
C VAL A 465 8.23 6.39 -11.44
#